data_0288a2dd1fcd5cb6df2d9ed79328faf6
#
_entry.id   0288a2dd1fcd5cb6df2d9ed79328faf6
#
_cell.length_a   1.000
_cell.length_b   1.000
_cell.length_c   1.000
_cell.angle_alpha   90.00
_cell.angle_beta   90.00
_cell.angle_gamma   90.00
#
_symmetry.space_group_name_H-M   'P 1'
#
loop_
_entity.id
_entity.type
_entity.pdbx_description
1 polymer ?
#
loop_
_entity_poly.entity_id
_entity_poly.type
_entity_poly.pdbx_seq_one_letter_code
_entity_poly.pdbx_strand_id
1 'polypeptide(L)'
;KSLYQAEANMDTLERELVMDVTALPNVRWWHRIMERHDFYINGFINHYPDIMICTQSGKIILAETKGGHLKNDDSRQKIALGAAWARAAGTQCRYFMVFKDGETPLDGAVTMSRFLGILREL
;
A
#
# COMPACT_ATOMS: atom_id res chain seq x y z
N LYS A 1 1.63 -3.19 16.77
CA LYS A 1 1.28 -3.45 15.37
C LYS A 1 2.46 -3.32 14.42
N SER A 2 3.36 -2.37 14.66
CA SER A 2 4.60 -2.26 13.93
C SER A 2 5.71 -2.99 14.65
N LEU A 3 6.55 -3.67 13.90
CA LEU A 3 7.78 -4.26 14.43
C LEU A 3 8.91 -3.25 14.52
N TYR A 4 8.79 -2.13 13.84
CA TYR A 4 9.79 -1.08 13.77
C TYR A 4 9.14 0.25 14.13
N GLN A 5 9.64 0.89 15.15
CA GLN A 5 9.00 2.07 15.70
C GLN A 5 9.24 3.34 14.88
N ALA A 6 10.37 3.52 14.34
CA ALA A 6 10.67 4.73 13.62
C ALA A 6 11.38 4.39 12.32
N GLU A 7 10.84 4.86 11.25
CA GLU A 7 11.45 4.75 9.94
C GLU A 7 11.94 6.14 9.56
N ALA A 8 13.23 6.34 9.71
CA ALA A 8 13.84 7.66 9.55
C ALA A 8 13.62 8.27 8.17
N ASN A 9 13.38 7.43 7.15
CA ASN A 9 13.27 7.87 5.76
C ASN A 9 11.84 7.85 5.22
N MET A 10 10.83 7.72 6.09
CA MET A 10 9.45 7.83 5.65
C MET A 10 9.13 9.26 5.27
N ASP A 11 8.47 9.47 4.13
CA ASP A 11 7.91 10.76 3.80
C ASP A 11 6.63 11.04 4.59
N THR A 12 6.08 12.24 4.44
CA THR A 12 4.89 12.67 5.18
C THR A 12 3.67 11.80 4.90
N LEU A 13 3.46 11.45 3.64
CA LEU A 13 2.29 10.66 3.24
C LEU A 13 2.40 9.22 3.78
N GLU A 14 3.58 8.64 3.72
CA GLU A 14 3.81 7.32 4.32
C GLU A 14 3.57 7.32 5.82
N ARG A 15 4.00 8.36 6.52
CA ARG A 15 3.77 8.51 7.96
C ARG A 15 2.30 8.58 8.29
N GLU A 16 1.53 9.38 7.53
CA GLU A 16 0.08 9.48 7.72
C GLU A 16 -0.56 8.12 7.52
N LEU A 17 -0.19 7.40 6.47
CA LEU A 17 -0.71 6.08 6.19
C LEU A 17 -0.44 5.13 7.37
N VAL A 18 0.80 5.08 7.82
CA VAL A 18 1.22 4.19 8.91
C VAL A 18 0.50 4.52 10.21
N MET A 19 0.39 5.79 10.55
CA MET A 19 -0.31 6.21 11.76
C MET A 19 -1.79 5.83 11.72
N ASP A 20 -2.45 6.06 10.60
CA ASP A 20 -3.87 5.75 10.45
C ASP A 20 -4.12 4.24 10.43
N VAL A 21 -3.25 3.48 9.75
CA VAL A 21 -3.33 2.03 9.73
C VAL A 21 -3.13 1.46 11.13
N THR A 22 -2.16 1.98 11.87
CA THR A 22 -1.89 1.52 13.24
C THR A 22 -3.10 1.73 14.16
N ALA A 23 -3.88 2.76 13.91
CA ALA A 23 -5.07 3.08 14.71
C ALA A 23 -6.26 2.16 14.43
N LEU A 24 -6.25 1.40 13.33
CA LEU A 24 -7.38 0.53 12.96
C LEU A 24 -7.38 -0.76 13.80
N PRO A 25 -8.50 -1.09 14.46
CA PRO A 25 -8.56 -2.27 15.33
C PRO A 25 -8.47 -3.59 14.57
N ASN A 26 -8.84 -3.62 13.28
CA ASN A 26 -8.79 -4.84 12.47
C ASN A 26 -7.43 -5.08 11.82
N VAL A 27 -6.47 -4.20 12.02
CA VAL A 27 -5.09 -4.42 11.56
C VAL A 27 -4.32 -5.19 12.61
N ARG A 28 -3.81 -6.34 12.23
CA ARG A 28 -3.03 -7.20 13.11
C ARG A 28 -1.58 -6.74 13.19
N TRP A 29 -0.96 -6.49 12.02
CA TRP A 29 0.40 -5.95 11.93
C TRP A 29 0.57 -5.28 10.57
N TRP A 30 1.61 -4.47 10.49
CA TRP A 30 2.11 -3.93 9.23
C TRP A 30 3.64 -3.94 9.23
N HIS A 31 4.21 -3.93 8.03
CA HIS A 31 5.64 -4.00 7.83
C HIS A 31 6.03 -3.09 6.66
N ARG A 32 7.03 -2.26 6.84
CA ARG A 32 7.60 -1.47 5.76
C ARG A 32 8.45 -2.37 4.88
N ILE A 33 8.17 -2.37 3.59
CA ILE A 33 8.92 -3.18 2.64
C ILE A 33 10.22 -2.46 2.29
N MET A 34 11.34 -3.16 2.42
CA MET A 34 12.66 -2.63 2.13
C MET A 34 13.14 -3.13 0.78
N GLU A 35 13.43 -2.18 -0.12
CA GLU A 35 13.92 -2.51 -1.44
C GLU A 35 15.15 -3.42 -1.38
N ARG A 36 15.17 -4.44 -2.25
CA ARG A 36 16.26 -5.43 -2.38
C ARG A 36 16.42 -6.41 -1.23
N HIS A 37 15.67 -6.27 -0.16
CA HIS A 37 15.79 -7.13 1.03
C HIS A 37 14.49 -7.81 1.41
N ASP A 38 13.42 -7.52 0.69
CA ASP A 38 12.08 -7.87 1.14
C ASP A 38 11.22 -8.27 -0.04
N PHE A 39 9.95 -8.52 0.24
CA PHE A 39 8.96 -8.89 -0.75
C PHE A 39 8.85 -7.86 -1.88
N TYR A 40 8.70 -8.34 -3.11
CA TYR A 40 8.43 -7.48 -4.25
C TYR A 40 7.51 -8.20 -5.24
N ILE A 41 6.83 -7.40 -6.06
CA ILE A 41 6.02 -7.92 -7.16
C ILE A 41 6.92 -8.05 -8.37
N ASN A 42 7.04 -9.26 -8.89
CA ASN A 42 7.89 -9.58 -10.02
C ASN A 42 7.14 -9.33 -11.33
N GLY A 43 7.73 -8.55 -12.21
CA GLY A 43 7.23 -8.27 -13.54
C GLY A 43 8.39 -7.83 -14.42
N PHE A 44 8.11 -7.08 -15.51
CA PHE A 44 9.20 -6.47 -16.27
C PHE A 44 9.84 -5.31 -15.52
N ILE A 45 9.23 -4.85 -14.44
CA ILE A 45 9.89 -4.08 -13.39
C ILE A 45 9.66 -4.82 -12.07
N ASN A 46 10.63 -4.74 -11.16
CA ASN A 46 10.43 -5.24 -9.81
C ASN A 46 9.83 -4.12 -8.98
N HIS A 47 8.62 -4.34 -8.47
CA HIS A 47 7.91 -3.32 -7.68
C HIS A 47 7.96 -3.69 -6.21
N TYR A 48 8.52 -2.78 -5.41
CA TYR A 48 8.55 -2.87 -3.96
C TYR A 48 7.50 -1.89 -3.40
N PRO A 49 6.28 -2.35 -3.06
CA PRO A 49 5.31 -1.47 -2.41
C PRO A 49 5.86 -0.93 -1.10
N ASP A 50 5.30 0.19 -0.60
CA ASP A 50 5.81 0.81 0.61
C ASP A 50 5.59 -0.05 1.84
N ILE A 51 4.38 -0.60 2.01
CA ILE A 51 4.06 -1.39 3.20
C ILE A 51 3.21 -2.62 2.86
N MET A 52 3.34 -3.62 3.72
CA MET A 52 2.49 -4.80 3.76
C MET A 52 1.67 -4.75 5.05
N ILE A 53 0.37 -4.99 4.94
CA ILE A 53 -0.55 -4.95 6.07
C ILE A 53 -1.23 -6.32 6.18
N CYS A 54 -1.32 -6.86 7.38
CA CYS A 54 -2.10 -8.06 7.65
C CYS A 54 -3.28 -7.70 8.55
N THR A 55 -4.49 -8.08 8.12
CA THR A 55 -5.69 -7.85 8.91
C THR A 55 -5.92 -8.99 9.90
N GLN A 56 -6.79 -8.75 10.89
CA GLN A 56 -7.19 -9.79 11.83
C GLN A 56 -7.91 -10.97 11.13
N SER A 57 -8.55 -10.70 10.00
CA SER A 57 -9.18 -11.74 9.18
C SER A 57 -8.18 -12.52 8.32
N GLY A 58 -6.90 -12.16 8.33
CA GLY A 58 -5.87 -12.85 7.58
C GLY A 58 -5.65 -12.35 6.17
N LYS A 59 -6.21 -11.21 5.80
CA LYS A 59 -5.96 -10.60 4.48
C LYS A 59 -4.62 -9.91 4.44
N ILE A 60 -3.96 -9.99 3.30
CA ILE A 60 -2.67 -9.33 3.05
C ILE A 60 -2.90 -8.19 2.07
N ILE A 61 -2.57 -6.99 2.48
CA ILE A 61 -2.73 -5.78 1.68
C ILE A 61 -1.35 -5.18 1.42
N LEU A 62 -1.05 -4.94 0.15
CA LEU A 62 0.12 -4.17 -0.25
C LEU A 62 -0.33 -2.76 -0.60
N ALA A 63 0.34 -1.77 -0.06
CA ALA A 63 0.02 -0.37 -0.32
C ALA A 63 1.27 0.42 -0.69
N GLU A 64 1.10 1.29 -1.69
CA GLU A 64 2.11 2.22 -2.16
C GLU A 64 1.55 3.62 -2.10
N THR A 65 2.24 4.56 -1.45
CA THR A 65 1.84 5.96 -1.44
C THR A 65 2.47 6.71 -2.61
N LYS A 66 1.73 7.64 -3.20
CA LYS A 66 2.23 8.48 -4.30
C LYS A 66 1.76 9.92 -4.14
N GLY A 67 2.68 10.86 -4.39
CA GLY A 67 2.32 12.26 -4.52
C GLY A 67 1.63 12.52 -5.86
N GLY A 68 0.75 13.52 -5.91
CA GLY A 68 -0.03 13.82 -7.11
C GLY A 68 0.81 14.18 -8.33
N HIS A 69 2.00 14.77 -8.11
CA HIS A 69 2.93 15.12 -9.19
C HIS A 69 3.62 13.88 -9.81
N LEU A 70 3.45 12.71 -9.22
CA LEU A 70 4.05 11.45 -9.70
C LEU A 70 3.06 10.58 -10.47
N LYS A 71 2.00 11.18 -11.04
CA LYS A 71 1.05 10.51 -11.92
C LYS A 71 1.68 10.32 -13.29
N ASN A 72 2.41 9.26 -13.49
CA ASN A 72 3.17 8.99 -14.70
C ASN A 72 3.03 7.53 -15.12
N ASP A 73 3.72 7.17 -16.21
CA ASP A 73 3.65 5.80 -16.75
C ASP A 73 4.23 4.77 -15.77
N ASP A 74 5.23 5.12 -15.01
CA ASP A 74 5.79 4.23 -13.99
C ASP A 74 4.72 3.88 -12.94
N SER A 75 3.97 4.87 -12.47
CA SER A 75 2.88 4.65 -11.52
C SER A 75 1.77 3.79 -12.12
N ARG A 76 1.41 4.02 -13.40
CA ARG A 76 0.42 3.20 -14.10
C ARG A 76 0.87 1.75 -14.23
N GLN A 77 2.13 1.53 -14.53
CA GLN A 77 2.70 0.18 -14.61
C GLN A 77 2.65 -0.53 -13.25
N LYS A 78 2.96 0.18 -12.17
CA LYS A 78 2.88 -0.36 -10.83
C LYS A 78 1.46 -0.73 -10.43
N ILE A 79 0.48 0.09 -10.77
CA ILE A 79 -0.93 -0.21 -10.54
C ILE A 79 -1.32 -1.49 -11.28
N ALA A 80 -0.95 -1.61 -12.55
CA ALA A 80 -1.26 -2.80 -13.35
C ALA A 80 -0.61 -4.05 -12.78
N LEU A 81 0.65 -3.96 -12.38
CA LEU A 81 1.35 -5.08 -11.74
C LEU A 81 0.71 -5.47 -10.41
N GLY A 82 0.34 -4.49 -9.60
CA GLY A 82 -0.31 -4.73 -8.32
C GLY A 82 -1.65 -5.42 -8.49
N ALA A 83 -2.45 -4.97 -9.44
CA ALA A 83 -3.75 -5.59 -9.75
C ALA A 83 -3.58 -7.03 -10.25
N ALA A 84 -2.59 -7.28 -11.09
CA ALA A 84 -2.30 -8.62 -11.59
C ALA A 84 -1.85 -9.54 -10.44
N TRP A 85 -0.99 -9.04 -9.56
CA TRP A 85 -0.56 -9.78 -8.39
C TRP A 85 -1.74 -10.16 -7.50
N ALA A 86 -2.62 -9.22 -7.21
CA ALA A 86 -3.77 -9.47 -6.34
C ALA A 86 -4.71 -10.53 -6.92
N ARG A 87 -4.94 -10.49 -8.23
CA ARG A 87 -5.75 -11.51 -8.91
C ARG A 87 -5.10 -12.89 -8.82
N ALA A 88 -3.79 -12.97 -9.04
CA ALA A 88 -3.06 -14.24 -9.03
C ALA A 88 -2.91 -14.79 -7.61
N ALA A 89 -2.71 -13.92 -6.61
CA ALA A 89 -2.49 -14.32 -5.23
C ALA A 89 -3.77 -14.77 -4.51
N GLY A 90 -4.95 -14.38 -5.01
CA GLY A 90 -6.22 -14.88 -4.53
C GLY A 90 -7.02 -13.86 -3.71
N THR A 91 -8.18 -14.29 -3.24
CA THR A 91 -9.16 -13.42 -2.59
C THR A 91 -8.68 -12.80 -1.27
N GLN A 92 -7.64 -13.36 -0.66
CA GLN A 92 -7.08 -12.83 0.58
C GLN A 92 -6.07 -11.72 0.36
N CYS A 93 -5.74 -11.39 -0.88
CA CYS A 93 -4.72 -10.41 -1.21
C CYS A 93 -5.30 -9.22 -1.94
N ARG A 94 -4.81 -8.02 -1.60
CA ARG A 94 -5.22 -6.75 -2.22
C ARG A 94 -3.99 -5.89 -2.45
N TYR A 95 -4.07 -5.05 -3.48
CA TYR A 95 -3.06 -4.04 -3.75
C TYR A 95 -3.72 -2.68 -3.89
N PHE A 96 -3.14 -1.65 -3.29
CA PHE A 96 -3.62 -0.27 -3.42
C PHE A 96 -2.46 0.68 -3.66
N MET A 97 -2.63 1.57 -4.63
CA MET A 97 -1.83 2.78 -4.72
C MET A 97 -2.66 3.90 -4.11
N VAL A 98 -2.08 4.62 -3.15
CA VAL A 98 -2.79 5.57 -2.30
C VAL A 98 -2.25 6.98 -2.53
N PHE A 99 -3.14 7.88 -2.96
CA PHE A 99 -2.85 9.29 -3.14
C PHE A 99 -3.37 10.08 -1.94
N LYS A 100 -2.75 11.22 -1.69
CA LYS A 100 -3.20 12.15 -0.64
C LYS A 100 -4.65 12.58 -0.90
N ASP A 101 -5.42 12.77 0.17
CA ASP A 101 -6.76 13.35 0.08
C ASP A 101 -6.69 14.72 -0.58
N GLY A 102 -7.66 15.01 -1.44
CA GLY A 102 -7.66 16.24 -2.23
C GLY A 102 -7.00 16.10 -3.59
N GLU A 103 -6.18 15.09 -3.79
CA GLU A 103 -5.62 14.75 -5.09
C GLU A 103 -6.62 13.91 -5.88
N THR A 104 -6.58 14.02 -7.21
CA THR A 104 -7.33 13.11 -8.09
C THR A 104 -6.44 11.91 -8.38
N PRO A 105 -6.80 10.70 -7.90
CA PRO A 105 -5.95 9.55 -8.14
C PRO A 105 -6.00 9.09 -9.59
N LEU A 106 -4.97 8.34 -10.02
CA LEU A 106 -4.99 7.63 -11.29
C LEU A 106 -6.06 6.55 -11.26
N ASP A 107 -6.52 6.12 -12.44
CA ASP A 107 -7.43 4.99 -12.56
C ASP A 107 -6.79 3.76 -11.90
N GLY A 108 -7.57 3.09 -11.06
CA GLY A 108 -7.10 1.93 -10.30
C GLY A 108 -6.41 2.28 -8.99
N ALA A 109 -6.23 3.57 -8.69
CA ALA A 109 -5.71 4.05 -7.41
C ALA A 109 -6.83 4.67 -6.56
N VAL A 110 -6.54 4.93 -5.30
CA VAL A 110 -7.51 5.49 -4.35
C VAL A 110 -6.88 6.62 -3.55
N THR A 111 -7.72 7.43 -2.92
CA THR A 111 -7.26 8.41 -1.94
C THR A 111 -7.05 7.75 -0.58
N MET A 112 -6.36 8.44 0.32
CA MET A 112 -6.11 7.96 1.68
C MET A 112 -7.41 7.64 2.42
N SER A 113 -8.38 8.55 2.41
CA SER A 113 -9.66 8.32 3.10
C SER A 113 -10.41 7.12 2.56
N ARG A 114 -10.42 6.95 1.24
CA ARG A 114 -11.08 5.80 0.63
C ARG A 114 -10.34 4.51 0.97
N PHE A 115 -9.02 4.51 0.92
CA PHE A 115 -8.21 3.35 1.30
C PHE A 115 -8.53 2.90 2.73
N LEU A 116 -8.54 3.83 3.67
CA LEU A 116 -8.83 3.51 5.07
C LEU A 116 -10.25 2.99 5.25
N GLY A 117 -11.22 3.55 4.52
CA GLY A 117 -12.59 3.04 4.52
C GLY A 117 -12.67 1.61 4.02
N ILE A 118 -11.97 1.28 2.94
CA ILE A 118 -11.90 -0.08 2.42
C ILE A 118 -11.21 -1.01 3.43
N LEU A 119 -10.09 -0.57 3.97
CA LEU A 119 -9.31 -1.39 4.91
C LEU A 119 -10.10 -1.75 6.16
N ARG A 120 -10.93 -0.83 6.66
CA ARG A 120 -11.78 -1.11 7.83
C ARG A 120 -12.74 -2.27 7.58
N GLU A 121 -13.18 -2.47 6.36
CA GLU A 121 -14.12 -3.53 6.00
C GLU A 121 -13.45 -4.87 5.69
N LEU A 122 -12.16 -4.88 5.63
CA LEU A 122 -11.39 -6.10 5.38
C LEU A 122 -11.02 -6.78 6.71
#